data_58074d67b5b6ea038230637989bec53e
#
_entry.id   58074d67b5b6ea038230637989bec53e
#
_cell.length_a   1.000
_cell.length_b   1.000
_cell.length_c   1.000
_cell.angle_alpha   90.00
_cell.angle_beta   90.00
_cell.angle_gamma   90.00
#
_symmetry.space_group_name_H-M   'P 1'
#
loop_
_entity.id
_entity.type
_entity.pdbx_description
1 polymer ?
#
loop_
_entity_poly.entity_id
_entity_poly.type
_entity_poly.pdbx_seq_one_letter_code
_entity_poly.pdbx_strand_id
1 'polypeptide(L)'
;AVTPKLIQQLNGKFIQILTGARRTGKTVLLQRCVDHLLRQEHTPAKSIFYFNFDDLELRRELKSDPNLLLEAIALFSGKPLAAHSTPVYLFLDEVQKLPAYFDQLKLYYDTFRPKLRLMLSGSAALEIGSQAAETFAGRIQQTRLFPFSAKEVFHQHFTELQLPSVLSQLLEGRFDAEALRQLQADLLPLQSQLHAKLRQILVSGLLPQAYLAQNDTERMDYLRQYRITYLERDIRGLAQVGNWEDFSRLLNLLILQIGSFLNKTGLSQELGIAQNTVRKYISILEQTFLLEQIEPYTGHVRKNLVKSPKIFFFDSGFFGLVSGLTNYEVLVNSGKIGPIFENFCLNEIRKAMSLSAQFPEIHFWRTTGGAEVDFVIKTDSHLIPVEVKLSDSYGQSDLKNLLKFKATYPKKVDKMILIYNGPLQYSGNIVFLPIWFI
;
A
#
# COMPACT_ATOMS: atom_id res chain seq x y z
N ALA A 1 8.81 -2.76 8.59
CA ALA A 1 9.59 -1.89 7.68
C ALA A 1 9.22 -0.41 7.81
N VAL A 2 7.92 -0.05 7.88
CA VAL A 2 7.45 1.35 7.98
C VAL A 2 7.76 1.96 9.36
N THR A 3 7.70 1.18 10.43
CA THR A 3 7.90 1.65 11.81
C THR A 3 9.24 2.36 12.03
N PRO A 4 10.41 1.81 11.66
CA PRO A 4 11.69 2.50 11.82
C PRO A 4 11.76 3.83 11.06
N LYS A 5 11.24 3.86 9.81
CA LYS A 5 11.19 5.09 9.01
C LYS A 5 10.36 6.17 9.69
N LEU A 6 9.18 5.81 10.20
CA LEU A 6 8.29 6.76 10.87
C LEU A 6 8.89 7.27 12.20
N ILE A 7 9.52 6.38 12.97
CA ILE A 7 10.23 6.76 14.20
C ILE A 7 11.33 7.79 13.91
N GLN A 8 12.16 7.57 12.89
CA GLN A 8 13.19 8.54 12.49
C GLN A 8 12.61 9.90 12.09
N GLN A 9 11.37 9.92 11.61
CA GLN A 9 10.68 11.13 11.19
C GLN A 9 9.95 11.87 12.32
N LEU A 10 9.78 11.26 13.51
CA LEU A 10 9.10 11.88 14.66
C LEU A 10 9.68 13.26 15.04
N ASN A 11 11.00 13.36 15.00
CA ASN A 11 11.72 14.59 15.30
C ASN A 11 11.95 15.50 14.09
N GLY A 12 11.40 15.11 12.92
CA GLY A 12 11.52 15.85 11.67
C GLY A 12 10.80 17.20 11.67
N LYS A 13 11.07 17.99 10.64
CA LYS A 13 10.48 19.33 10.46
C LYS A 13 9.07 19.29 9.88
N PHE A 14 8.66 18.17 9.29
CA PHE A 14 7.40 18.05 8.54
C PHE A 14 6.28 17.50 9.43
N ILE A 15 5.06 17.87 9.12
CA ILE A 15 3.86 17.19 9.60
C ILE A 15 3.87 15.78 9.00
N GLN A 16 3.81 14.75 9.84
CA GLN A 16 3.75 13.38 9.39
C GLN A 16 2.29 12.98 9.13
N ILE A 17 1.99 12.52 7.94
CA ILE A 17 0.66 12.01 7.59
C ILE A 17 0.74 10.51 7.28
N LEU A 18 0.10 9.70 8.10
CA LEU A 18 -0.02 8.26 7.92
C LEU A 18 -1.34 7.93 7.22
N THR A 19 -1.29 7.52 5.96
CA THR A 19 -2.46 7.14 5.17
C THR A 19 -2.47 5.64 4.89
N GLY A 20 -3.59 5.12 4.41
CA GLY A 20 -3.71 3.72 3.99
C GLY A 20 -5.12 3.20 4.18
N ALA A 21 -5.42 2.05 3.57
CA ALA A 21 -6.72 1.42 3.70
C ALA A 21 -7.12 1.23 5.17
N ARG A 22 -8.42 1.13 5.43
CA ARG A 22 -8.90 0.89 6.78
C ARG A 22 -8.38 -0.46 7.31
N ARG A 23 -8.14 -0.54 8.64
CA ARG A 23 -7.67 -1.75 9.34
C ARG A 23 -6.29 -2.28 8.88
N THR A 24 -5.47 -1.45 8.27
CA THR A 24 -4.05 -1.78 7.98
C THR A 24 -3.13 -1.61 9.18
N GLY A 25 -3.64 -1.09 10.32
CA GLY A 25 -2.87 -0.92 11.56
C GLY A 25 -2.36 0.49 11.82
N LYS A 26 -2.93 1.54 11.20
CA LYS A 26 -2.51 2.94 11.40
C LYS A 26 -2.51 3.37 12.87
N THR A 27 -3.63 3.16 13.57
CA THR A 27 -3.77 3.43 15.01
C THR A 27 -2.70 2.71 15.83
N VAL A 28 -2.46 1.42 15.55
CA VAL A 28 -1.43 0.62 16.23
C VAL A 28 -0.04 1.22 15.99
N LEU A 29 0.24 1.68 14.78
CA LEU A 29 1.52 2.30 14.45
C LEU A 29 1.70 3.65 15.15
N LEU A 30 0.67 4.49 15.25
CA LEU A 30 0.71 5.71 16.05
C LEU A 30 0.97 5.41 17.54
N GLN A 31 0.29 4.40 18.10
CA GLN A 31 0.52 3.97 19.48
C GLN A 31 1.94 3.46 19.71
N ARG A 32 2.52 2.74 18.75
CA ARG A 32 3.94 2.34 18.80
C ARG A 32 4.89 3.53 18.76
N CYS A 33 4.57 4.59 18.02
CA CYS A 33 5.34 5.83 18.04
C CYS A 33 5.27 6.51 19.41
N VAL A 34 4.10 6.56 20.05
CA VAL A 34 3.93 7.05 21.42
C VAL A 34 4.75 6.22 22.42
N ASP A 35 4.67 4.88 22.33
CA ASP A 35 5.43 3.97 23.19
C ASP A 35 6.96 4.16 23.01
N HIS A 36 7.42 4.34 21.79
CA HIS A 36 8.83 4.64 21.48
C HIS A 36 9.29 5.95 22.14
N LEU A 37 8.51 7.03 22.00
CA LEU A 37 8.82 8.32 22.64
C LEU A 37 8.91 8.19 24.16
N LEU A 38 7.99 7.45 24.78
CA LEU A 38 7.96 7.26 26.23
C LEU A 38 9.11 6.39 26.73
N ARG A 39 9.35 5.24 26.09
CA ARG A 39 10.25 4.19 26.62
C ARG A 39 11.67 4.28 26.09
N GLN A 40 11.87 4.72 24.85
CA GLN A 40 13.19 4.76 24.20
C GLN A 40 13.79 6.16 24.23
N GLU A 41 13.00 7.20 23.94
CA GLU A 41 13.46 8.59 23.96
C GLU A 41 13.25 9.26 25.32
N HIS A 42 12.61 8.58 26.30
CA HIS A 42 12.31 9.08 27.62
C HIS A 42 11.58 10.45 27.60
N THR A 43 10.78 10.68 26.55
CA THR A 43 10.00 11.91 26.43
C THR A 43 8.98 12.01 27.57
N PRO A 44 8.89 13.13 28.28
CA PRO A 44 7.92 13.27 29.37
C PRO A 44 6.48 13.08 28.90
N ALA A 45 5.70 12.23 29.56
CA ALA A 45 4.31 11.95 29.19
C ALA A 45 3.46 13.20 28.99
N LYS A 46 3.70 14.25 29.78
CA LYS A 46 3.05 15.59 29.70
C LYS A 46 3.40 16.37 28.42
N SER A 47 4.29 15.84 27.58
CA SER A 47 4.64 16.40 26.25
C SER A 47 4.08 15.59 25.10
N ILE A 48 3.27 14.55 25.36
CA ILE A 48 2.69 13.68 24.35
C ILE A 48 1.17 13.68 24.48
N PHE A 49 0.48 14.06 23.42
CA PHE A 49 -0.97 14.17 23.37
C PHE A 49 -1.52 13.32 22.23
N TYR A 50 -2.58 12.56 22.51
CA TYR A 50 -3.23 11.70 21.53
C TYR A 50 -4.73 11.94 21.54
N PHE A 51 -5.28 12.31 20.40
CA PHE A 51 -6.72 12.52 20.19
C PHE A 51 -7.21 11.69 19.02
N ASN A 52 -8.37 11.08 19.19
CA ASN A 52 -9.02 10.29 18.14
C ASN A 52 -10.28 11.00 17.66
N PHE A 53 -10.30 11.36 16.38
CA PHE A 53 -11.45 12.05 15.78
C PHE A 53 -12.63 11.11 15.45
N ASP A 54 -12.57 9.82 15.80
CA ASP A 54 -13.76 8.98 15.85
C ASP A 54 -14.69 9.39 17.00
N ASP A 55 -14.17 10.05 18.04
CA ASP A 55 -14.95 10.62 19.13
C ASP A 55 -15.86 11.75 18.63
N LEU A 56 -17.16 11.56 18.80
CA LEU A 56 -18.17 12.51 18.37
C LEU A 56 -18.22 13.77 19.25
N GLU A 57 -17.98 13.60 20.54
CA GLU A 57 -18.00 14.70 21.51
C GLU A 57 -16.81 15.63 21.26
N LEU A 58 -15.61 15.08 21.17
CA LEU A 58 -14.42 15.81 20.78
C LEU A 58 -14.62 16.60 19.47
N ARG A 59 -15.22 16.00 18.45
CA ARG A 59 -15.47 16.71 17.18
C ARG A 59 -16.48 17.84 17.31
N ARG A 60 -17.48 17.72 18.19
CA ARG A 60 -18.45 18.81 18.48
C ARG A 60 -17.76 19.95 19.20
N GLU A 61 -16.98 19.64 20.21
CA GLU A 61 -16.21 20.61 20.98
C GLU A 61 -15.23 21.36 20.09
N LEU A 62 -14.44 20.67 19.26
CA LEU A 62 -13.49 21.30 18.32
C LEU A 62 -14.15 22.19 17.26
N LYS A 63 -15.44 21.94 16.93
CA LYS A 63 -16.22 22.84 16.07
C LYS A 63 -16.64 24.11 16.78
N SER A 64 -16.94 24.04 18.06
CA SER A 64 -17.35 25.20 18.87
C SER A 64 -16.14 25.99 19.39
N ASP A 65 -15.08 25.30 19.76
CA ASP A 65 -13.81 25.90 20.19
C ASP A 65 -12.62 25.29 19.44
N PRO A 66 -12.14 25.95 18.38
CA PRO A 66 -10.98 25.50 17.63
C PRO A 66 -9.67 25.45 18.46
N ASN A 67 -9.58 26.15 19.60
CA ASN A 67 -8.38 26.19 20.45
C ASN A 67 -8.32 25.10 21.53
N LEU A 68 -9.36 24.28 21.63
CA LEU A 68 -9.49 23.24 22.65
C LEU A 68 -8.22 22.36 22.78
N LEU A 69 -7.55 22.00 21.66
CA LEU A 69 -6.32 21.20 21.73
C LEU A 69 -5.17 21.97 22.39
N LEU A 70 -5.04 23.29 22.18
CA LEU A 70 -4.03 24.10 22.83
C LEU A 70 -4.34 24.28 24.32
N GLU A 71 -5.60 24.40 24.67
CA GLU A 71 -6.06 24.50 26.06
C GLU A 71 -5.80 23.19 26.80
N ALA A 72 -6.10 22.04 26.20
CA ALA A 72 -5.77 20.73 26.74
C ALA A 72 -4.25 20.56 26.95
N ILE A 73 -3.42 20.99 25.99
CA ILE A 73 -1.97 20.97 26.11
C ILE A 73 -1.54 21.84 27.29
N ALA A 74 -2.07 23.05 27.43
CA ALA A 74 -1.73 23.97 28.52
C ALA A 74 -2.14 23.41 29.89
N LEU A 75 -3.35 22.84 29.98
CA LEU A 75 -3.89 22.27 31.22
C LEU A 75 -3.05 21.08 31.71
N PHE A 76 -2.84 20.08 30.83
CA PHE A 76 -2.17 18.83 31.23
C PHE A 76 -0.65 18.96 31.36
N SER A 77 -0.01 19.86 30.61
CA SER A 77 1.43 20.09 30.71
C SER A 77 1.79 21.14 31.79
N GLY A 78 0.79 21.88 32.28
CA GLY A 78 0.96 22.97 33.28
C GLY A 78 1.48 24.28 32.68
N LYS A 79 1.58 24.42 31.35
CA LYS A 79 2.05 25.64 30.67
C LYS A 79 1.60 25.70 29.22
N PRO A 80 1.41 26.89 28.63
CA PRO A 80 1.03 27.02 27.24
C PRO A 80 2.13 26.48 26.31
N LEU A 81 1.74 26.02 25.12
CA LEU A 81 2.64 25.41 24.12
C LEU A 81 3.86 26.29 23.80
N ALA A 82 3.68 27.61 23.72
CA ALA A 82 4.77 28.56 23.48
C ALA A 82 5.88 28.55 24.56
N ALA A 83 5.56 28.17 25.81
CA ALA A 83 6.49 28.16 26.95
C ALA A 83 7.28 26.83 27.08
N HIS A 84 7.03 25.82 26.18
CA HIS A 84 7.80 24.59 26.22
C HIS A 84 9.22 24.80 25.68
N SER A 85 10.21 24.22 26.35
CA SER A 85 11.62 24.17 25.90
C SER A 85 11.94 22.93 25.06
N THR A 86 11.14 21.89 25.22
CA THR A 86 11.23 20.63 24.46
C THR A 86 10.03 20.47 23.53
N PRO A 87 10.13 19.67 22.47
CA PRO A 87 9.01 19.43 21.58
C PRO A 87 7.78 18.83 22.30
N VAL A 88 6.61 19.26 21.88
CA VAL A 88 5.32 18.65 22.21
C VAL A 88 4.84 17.87 21.01
N TYR A 89 4.50 16.61 21.22
CA TYR A 89 4.02 15.69 20.20
C TYR A 89 2.50 15.60 20.25
N LEU A 90 1.85 15.91 19.13
CA LEU A 90 0.40 15.85 18.99
C LEU A 90 0.04 14.82 17.93
N PHE A 91 -0.51 13.70 18.39
CA PHE A 91 -1.02 12.61 17.57
C PHE A 91 -2.52 12.78 17.36
N LEU A 92 -2.97 12.86 16.12
CA LEU A 92 -4.37 12.98 15.76
C LEU A 92 -4.74 11.81 14.84
N ASP A 93 -5.60 10.94 15.33
CA ASP A 93 -6.06 9.76 14.61
C ASP A 93 -7.40 10.02 13.92
N GLU A 94 -7.61 9.43 12.71
CA GLU A 94 -8.82 9.54 11.90
C GLU A 94 -9.21 11.01 11.55
N VAL A 95 -8.20 11.85 11.24
CA VAL A 95 -8.40 13.31 11.01
C VAL A 95 -9.36 13.64 9.88
N GLN A 96 -9.60 12.73 8.92
CA GLN A 96 -10.59 12.92 7.86
C GLN A 96 -12.04 13.04 8.39
N LYS A 97 -12.29 12.70 9.64
CA LYS A 97 -13.60 12.88 10.29
C LYS A 97 -13.93 14.35 10.60
N LEU A 98 -12.91 15.24 10.57
CA LEU A 98 -13.08 16.67 10.78
C LEU A 98 -12.18 17.49 9.83
N PRO A 99 -12.45 17.48 8.51
CA PRO A 99 -11.61 18.15 7.50
C PRO A 99 -11.52 19.68 7.73
N ALA A 100 -12.59 20.30 8.19
CA ALA A 100 -12.64 21.74 8.51
C ALA A 100 -11.60 22.17 9.55
N TYR A 101 -10.98 21.24 10.28
CA TYR A 101 -9.97 21.53 11.28
C TYR A 101 -8.54 21.64 10.70
N PHE A 102 -8.33 21.33 9.41
CA PHE A 102 -6.99 21.38 8.81
C PHE A 102 -6.39 22.78 8.78
N ASP A 103 -7.19 23.82 8.55
CA ASP A 103 -6.72 25.20 8.58
C ASP A 103 -6.22 25.59 9.97
N GLN A 104 -6.90 25.13 11.03
CA GLN A 104 -6.48 25.34 12.41
C GLN A 104 -5.17 24.61 12.73
N LEU A 105 -5.02 23.35 12.27
CA LEU A 105 -3.78 22.59 12.44
C LEU A 105 -2.60 23.25 11.71
N LYS A 106 -2.85 23.81 10.52
CA LYS A 106 -1.85 24.60 9.80
C LYS A 106 -1.41 25.81 10.59
N LEU A 107 -2.37 26.57 11.15
CA LEU A 107 -2.08 27.74 11.99
C LEU A 107 -1.23 27.34 13.19
N TYR A 108 -1.58 26.23 13.88
CA TYR A 108 -0.79 25.71 15.01
C TYR A 108 0.63 25.36 14.59
N TYR A 109 0.78 24.64 13.48
CA TYR A 109 2.09 24.24 12.98
C TYR A 109 2.95 25.47 12.62
N ASP A 110 2.41 26.42 11.87
CA ASP A 110 3.14 27.63 11.45
C ASP A 110 3.52 28.53 12.66
N THR A 111 2.66 28.59 13.70
CA THR A 111 2.88 29.42 14.90
C THR A 111 3.88 28.79 15.86
N PHE A 112 3.82 27.46 16.05
CA PHE A 112 4.53 26.80 17.16
C PHE A 112 5.71 25.94 16.75
N ARG A 113 6.03 25.83 15.45
CA ARG A 113 7.27 25.12 15.08
C ARG A 113 8.52 25.92 15.53
N PRO A 114 9.63 25.25 15.94
CA PRO A 114 9.85 23.80 15.92
C PRO A 114 9.33 23.04 17.15
N LYS A 115 8.58 23.68 18.04
CA LYS A 115 8.13 23.10 19.32
C LYS A 115 6.99 22.09 19.16
N LEU A 116 6.14 22.24 18.13
CA LEU A 116 5.03 21.32 17.86
C LEU A 116 5.43 20.29 16.81
N ARG A 117 5.23 19.01 17.12
CA ARG A 117 5.35 17.88 16.20
C ARG A 117 3.98 17.29 15.95
N LEU A 118 3.50 17.36 14.71
CA LEU A 118 2.19 16.85 14.32
C LEU A 118 2.33 15.50 13.62
N MET A 119 1.56 14.52 14.09
CA MET A 119 1.41 13.22 13.48
C MET A 119 -0.07 12.94 13.26
N LEU A 120 -0.48 12.87 12.01
CA LEU A 120 -1.86 12.71 11.58
C LEU A 120 -2.06 11.33 10.99
N SER A 121 -3.20 10.69 11.22
CA SER A 121 -3.59 9.49 10.49
C SER A 121 -4.96 9.62 9.84
N GLY A 122 -5.14 8.88 8.74
CA GLY A 122 -6.46 8.79 8.10
C GLY A 122 -6.58 7.67 7.09
N SER A 123 -7.82 7.19 6.93
CA SER A 123 -8.13 6.01 6.13
C SER A 123 -8.63 6.32 4.71
N ALA A 124 -8.84 7.58 4.34
CA ALA A 124 -9.26 7.98 3.01
C ALA A 124 -8.31 9.02 2.42
N ALA A 125 -7.88 8.80 1.18
CA ALA A 125 -7.09 9.79 0.45
C ALA A 125 -7.94 10.98 -0.01
N LEU A 126 -9.27 10.79 -0.12
CA LEU A 126 -10.24 11.77 -0.61
C LEU A 126 -10.20 13.11 0.11
N GLU A 127 -10.09 13.05 1.43
CA GLU A 127 -10.20 14.24 2.26
C GLU A 127 -8.84 14.69 2.78
N ILE A 128 -7.93 13.74 3.04
CA ILE A 128 -6.59 14.07 3.50
C ILE A 128 -5.69 14.46 2.33
N GLY A 129 -5.82 13.79 1.17
CA GLY A 129 -4.92 14.00 0.03
C GLY A 129 -5.10 15.37 -0.63
N SER A 130 -6.34 15.78 -0.98
CA SER A 130 -6.58 17.05 -1.65
C SER A 130 -6.56 18.23 -0.69
N GLN A 131 -7.31 18.19 0.39
CA GLN A 131 -7.38 19.30 1.35
C GLN A 131 -6.09 19.45 2.16
N ALA A 132 -5.51 18.34 2.66
CA ALA A 132 -4.24 18.42 3.35
C ALA A 132 -3.09 18.82 2.43
N ALA A 133 -3.07 18.36 1.18
CA ALA A 133 -2.07 18.78 0.20
C ALA A 133 -2.16 20.26 -0.12
N GLU A 134 -3.36 20.82 -0.24
CA GLU A 134 -3.57 22.26 -0.44
C GLU A 134 -3.23 23.05 0.83
N THR A 135 -3.79 22.64 1.98
CA THR A 135 -3.60 23.36 3.25
C THR A 135 -2.17 23.28 3.74
N PHE A 136 -1.52 22.12 3.65
CA PHE A 136 -0.17 21.89 4.16
C PHE A 136 0.92 21.86 3.09
N ALA A 137 0.71 22.45 1.92
CA ALA A 137 1.68 22.43 0.83
C ALA A 137 3.10 22.77 1.31
N GLY A 138 4.07 21.91 1.01
CA GLY A 138 5.47 22.05 1.43
C GLY A 138 5.75 21.79 2.92
N ARG A 139 4.76 21.35 3.71
CA ARG A 139 4.88 21.11 5.15
C ARG A 139 4.69 19.67 5.56
N ILE A 140 4.26 18.80 4.65
CA ILE A 140 3.89 17.41 4.94
C ILE A 140 4.91 16.42 4.43
N GLN A 141 5.02 15.31 5.15
CA GLN A 141 5.64 14.07 4.69
C GLN A 141 4.61 12.95 4.84
N GLN A 142 4.23 12.37 3.72
CA GLN A 142 3.20 11.34 3.69
C GLN A 142 3.83 9.95 3.69
N THR A 143 3.31 9.07 4.52
CA THR A 143 3.65 7.65 4.58
C THR A 143 2.38 6.82 4.36
N ARG A 144 2.37 5.99 3.32
CA ARG A 144 1.27 5.04 3.08
C ARG A 144 1.54 3.74 3.82
N LEU A 145 0.60 3.32 4.66
CA LEU A 145 0.61 2.02 5.32
C LEU A 145 -0.20 1.01 4.51
N PHE A 146 0.48 -0.06 4.14
CA PHE A 146 -0.11 -1.20 3.44
C PHE A 146 -0.53 -2.30 4.45
N PRO A 147 -1.29 -3.32 4.03
CA PRO A 147 -1.39 -4.59 4.76
C PRO A 147 0.00 -5.19 5.03
N PHE A 148 0.08 -6.25 5.82
CA PHE A 148 1.36 -6.92 6.06
C PHE A 148 2.09 -7.21 4.76
N SER A 149 3.42 -7.17 4.77
CA SER A 149 4.22 -7.69 3.67
C SER A 149 4.46 -9.19 3.85
N ALA A 150 4.72 -9.88 2.74
CA ALA A 150 5.17 -11.27 2.78
C ALA A 150 6.41 -11.41 3.67
N LYS A 151 7.34 -10.45 3.57
CA LYS A 151 8.55 -10.41 4.40
C LYS A 151 8.25 -10.33 5.89
N GLU A 152 7.29 -9.51 6.33
CA GLU A 152 6.87 -9.43 7.74
C GLU A 152 6.29 -10.75 8.22
N VAL A 153 5.47 -11.40 7.38
CA VAL A 153 4.89 -12.71 7.66
C VAL A 153 5.97 -13.79 7.73
N PHE A 154 6.89 -13.84 6.78
CA PHE A 154 7.98 -14.81 6.78
C PHE A 154 8.91 -14.62 7.98
N HIS A 155 9.27 -13.39 8.31
CA HIS A 155 10.10 -13.11 9.48
C HIS A 155 9.44 -13.53 10.80
N GLN A 156 8.12 -13.42 10.93
CA GLN A 156 7.41 -13.89 12.11
C GLN A 156 7.48 -15.43 12.27
N HIS A 157 7.49 -16.16 11.16
CA HIS A 157 7.55 -17.64 11.17
C HIS A 157 8.97 -18.20 11.17
N PHE A 158 9.92 -17.44 10.66
CA PHE A 158 11.33 -17.81 10.51
C PHE A 158 12.19 -16.72 11.15
N THR A 159 12.08 -16.57 12.49
CA THR A 159 12.67 -15.46 13.25
C THR A 159 14.19 -15.38 13.15
N GLU A 160 14.86 -16.47 12.88
CA GLU A 160 16.32 -16.54 12.72
C GLU A 160 16.79 -16.02 11.34
N LEU A 161 15.87 -15.93 10.37
CA LEU A 161 16.18 -15.49 9.02
C LEU A 161 15.88 -14.00 8.82
N GLN A 162 16.92 -13.23 8.57
CA GLN A 162 16.77 -11.85 8.11
C GLN A 162 16.73 -11.82 6.58
N LEU A 163 15.52 -11.89 6.01
CA LEU A 163 15.33 -11.79 4.57
C LEU A 163 15.56 -10.34 4.09
N PRO A 164 16.59 -10.05 3.27
CA PRO A 164 16.74 -8.73 2.69
C PRO A 164 15.66 -8.50 1.61
N SER A 165 15.30 -7.25 1.36
CA SER A 165 14.57 -6.93 0.14
C SER A 165 15.59 -6.71 -0.99
N VAL A 166 15.69 -7.70 -1.88
CA VAL A 166 16.55 -7.61 -3.06
C VAL A 166 16.03 -6.55 -4.01
N LEU A 167 14.72 -6.39 -4.11
CA LEU A 167 14.12 -5.33 -4.92
C LEU A 167 14.55 -3.94 -4.42
N SER A 168 14.53 -3.71 -3.10
CA SER A 168 15.01 -2.43 -2.55
C SER A 168 16.49 -2.20 -2.84
N GLN A 169 17.32 -3.24 -2.73
CA GLN A 169 18.75 -3.16 -3.08
C GLN A 169 18.96 -2.84 -4.58
N LEU A 170 18.17 -3.46 -5.45
CA LEU A 170 18.22 -3.18 -6.89
C LEU A 170 17.79 -1.73 -7.20
N LEU A 171 16.74 -1.24 -6.56
CA LEU A 171 16.26 0.14 -6.72
C LEU A 171 17.30 1.17 -6.25
N GLU A 172 18.09 0.83 -5.24
CA GLU A 172 19.14 1.69 -4.68
C GLU A 172 20.52 1.47 -5.32
N GLY A 173 20.64 0.57 -6.31
CA GLY A 173 21.91 0.23 -6.98
C GLY A 173 22.91 -0.51 -6.09
N ARG A 174 22.45 -1.14 -5.00
CA ARG A 174 23.28 -1.83 -3.98
C ARG A 174 23.14 -3.36 -4.03
N PHE A 175 22.85 -3.93 -5.18
CA PHE A 175 22.66 -5.37 -5.34
C PHE A 175 23.98 -6.13 -5.14
N ASP A 176 24.05 -6.96 -4.08
CA ASP A 176 25.16 -7.86 -3.79
C ASP A 176 24.75 -9.32 -4.04
N ALA A 177 25.23 -9.87 -5.13
CA ALA A 177 24.92 -11.22 -5.58
C ALA A 177 25.53 -12.32 -4.69
N GLU A 178 26.70 -12.09 -4.10
CA GLU A 178 27.40 -13.11 -3.32
C GLU A 178 26.78 -13.29 -1.93
N ALA A 179 26.47 -12.18 -1.26
CA ALA A 179 25.74 -12.22 0.03
C ALA A 179 24.39 -12.93 -0.10
N LEU A 180 23.71 -12.79 -1.25
CA LEU A 180 22.42 -13.42 -1.49
C LEU A 180 22.51 -14.92 -1.78
N ARG A 181 23.62 -15.42 -2.34
CA ARG A 181 23.84 -16.87 -2.56
C ARG A 181 23.91 -17.63 -1.26
N GLN A 182 24.65 -17.11 -0.27
CA GLN A 182 24.72 -17.76 1.04
C GLN A 182 23.35 -17.84 1.70
N LEU A 183 22.61 -16.73 1.70
CA LEU A 183 21.27 -16.70 2.26
C LEU A 183 20.31 -17.65 1.55
N GLN A 184 20.46 -17.84 0.24
CA GLN A 184 19.66 -18.82 -0.49
C GLN A 184 19.95 -20.26 -0.05
N ALA A 185 21.22 -20.61 0.21
CA ALA A 185 21.57 -21.93 0.72
C ALA A 185 20.89 -22.20 2.07
N ASP A 186 20.84 -21.19 2.94
CA ASP A 186 20.16 -21.26 4.25
C ASP A 186 18.62 -21.41 4.12
N LEU A 187 18.04 -20.90 3.03
CA LEU A 187 16.59 -21.02 2.77
C LEU A 187 16.18 -22.34 2.12
N LEU A 188 17.09 -23.06 1.51
CA LEU A 188 16.78 -24.30 0.79
C LEU A 188 16.01 -25.34 1.64
N PRO A 189 16.39 -25.59 2.91
CA PRO A 189 15.63 -26.51 3.79
C PRO A 189 14.22 -26.03 4.12
N LEU A 190 13.95 -24.73 4.02
CA LEU A 190 12.69 -24.09 4.38
C LEU A 190 11.77 -23.87 3.16
N GLN A 191 12.21 -24.21 1.95
CA GLN A 191 11.51 -23.90 0.71
C GLN A 191 10.05 -24.43 0.71
N SER A 192 9.82 -25.66 1.17
CA SER A 192 8.48 -26.24 1.25
C SER A 192 7.56 -25.45 2.19
N GLN A 193 8.09 -24.97 3.31
CA GLN A 193 7.35 -24.17 4.28
C GLN A 193 7.05 -22.76 3.74
N LEU A 194 8.00 -22.15 3.03
CA LEU A 194 7.82 -20.86 2.35
C LEU A 194 6.72 -20.95 1.28
N HIS A 195 6.73 -22.02 0.48
CA HIS A 195 5.67 -22.26 -0.52
C HIS A 195 4.30 -22.49 0.14
N ALA A 196 4.23 -23.27 1.22
CA ALA A 196 2.98 -23.50 1.96
C ALA A 196 2.44 -22.16 2.51
N LYS A 197 3.30 -21.31 3.07
CA LYS A 197 2.94 -19.99 3.56
C LYS A 197 2.48 -19.07 2.44
N LEU A 198 3.15 -19.06 1.28
CA LEU A 198 2.73 -18.30 0.11
C LEU A 198 1.34 -18.71 -0.37
N ARG A 199 1.05 -20.03 -0.46
CA ARG A 199 -0.30 -20.53 -0.82
C ARG A 199 -1.36 -19.99 0.13
N GLN A 200 -1.07 -20.02 1.44
CA GLN A 200 -1.96 -19.44 2.45
C GLN A 200 -2.20 -17.95 2.20
N ILE A 201 -1.14 -17.15 1.99
CA ILE A 201 -1.22 -15.70 1.75
C ILE A 201 -2.04 -15.38 0.50
N LEU A 202 -1.86 -16.12 -0.60
CA LEU A 202 -2.58 -15.87 -1.85
C LEU A 202 -4.10 -16.02 -1.68
N VAL A 203 -4.54 -16.91 -0.79
CA VAL A 203 -5.95 -17.14 -0.47
C VAL A 203 -6.46 -16.19 0.63
N SER A 204 -5.67 -16.02 1.71
CA SER A 204 -6.11 -15.23 2.88
C SER A 204 -6.00 -13.73 2.69
N GLY A 205 -5.12 -13.28 1.78
CA GLY A 205 -4.65 -11.91 1.79
C GLY A 205 -3.71 -11.61 2.96
N LEU A 206 -3.36 -10.35 3.10
CA LEU A 206 -2.41 -9.84 4.11
C LEU A 206 -3.00 -8.75 5.00
N LEU A 207 -4.32 -8.52 4.95
CA LEU A 207 -4.99 -7.69 5.97
C LEU A 207 -4.71 -8.26 7.35
N PRO A 208 -4.19 -7.47 8.33
CA PRO A 208 -3.69 -7.99 9.60
C PRO A 208 -4.64 -8.96 10.30
N GLN A 209 -5.90 -8.59 10.51
CA GLN A 209 -6.85 -9.45 11.19
C GLN A 209 -7.32 -10.65 10.35
N ALA A 210 -7.35 -10.53 9.01
CA ALA A 210 -7.66 -11.67 8.14
C ALA A 210 -6.53 -12.69 8.14
N TYR A 211 -5.27 -12.22 8.14
CA TYR A 211 -4.10 -13.07 8.19
C TYR A 211 -3.93 -13.76 9.56
N LEU A 212 -4.21 -13.06 10.66
CA LEU A 212 -4.08 -13.57 12.04
C LEU A 212 -5.27 -14.44 12.48
N ALA A 213 -6.31 -14.57 11.66
CA ALA A 213 -7.45 -15.43 11.95
C ALA A 213 -7.02 -16.90 12.14
N GLN A 214 -7.60 -17.58 13.14
CA GLN A 214 -7.21 -18.93 13.53
C GLN A 214 -7.67 -20.00 12.53
N ASN A 215 -8.73 -19.72 11.78
CA ASN A 215 -9.32 -20.62 10.79
C ASN A 215 -10.01 -19.86 9.65
N ASP A 216 -10.40 -20.59 8.62
CA ASP A 216 -11.01 -20.04 7.42
C ASP A 216 -12.38 -19.39 7.71
N THR A 217 -13.14 -19.91 8.64
CA THR A 217 -14.45 -19.34 9.02
C THR A 217 -14.28 -17.97 9.63
N GLU A 218 -13.41 -17.83 10.64
CA GLU A 218 -13.10 -16.56 11.28
C GLU A 218 -12.59 -15.52 10.26
N ARG A 219 -11.69 -15.96 9.37
CA ARG A 219 -11.17 -15.12 8.29
C ARG A 219 -12.28 -14.60 7.36
N MET A 220 -13.15 -15.50 6.89
CA MET A 220 -14.24 -15.12 5.99
C MET A 220 -15.26 -14.23 6.68
N ASP A 221 -15.56 -14.47 7.94
CA ASP A 221 -16.43 -13.62 8.74
C ASP A 221 -15.83 -12.23 8.94
N TYR A 222 -14.52 -12.14 9.21
CA TYR A 222 -13.82 -10.88 9.26
C TYR A 222 -13.89 -10.10 7.93
N LEU A 223 -13.63 -10.76 6.79
CA LEU A 223 -13.69 -10.12 5.47
C LEU A 223 -15.12 -9.69 5.12
N ARG A 224 -16.16 -10.48 5.48
CA ARG A 224 -17.57 -10.08 5.34
C ARG A 224 -17.89 -8.84 6.19
N GLN A 225 -17.48 -8.84 7.46
CA GLN A 225 -17.67 -7.69 8.35
C GLN A 225 -16.90 -6.45 7.87
N TYR A 226 -15.68 -6.62 7.35
CA TYR A 226 -14.95 -5.53 6.73
C TYR A 226 -15.74 -4.95 5.55
N ARG A 227 -16.28 -5.80 4.68
CA ARG A 227 -17.11 -5.37 3.55
C ARG A 227 -18.33 -4.56 4.03
N ILE A 228 -19.10 -5.10 4.96
CA ILE A 228 -20.34 -4.45 5.47
C ILE A 228 -20.00 -3.13 6.17
N THR A 229 -19.05 -3.15 7.11
CA THR A 229 -18.76 -1.98 7.95
C THR A 229 -18.01 -0.89 7.22
N TYR A 230 -17.02 -1.25 6.40
CA TYR A 230 -16.19 -0.27 5.71
C TYR A 230 -16.77 0.15 4.36
N LEU A 231 -17.07 -0.81 3.49
CA LEU A 231 -17.56 -0.48 2.15
C LEU A 231 -18.96 0.12 2.23
N GLU A 232 -19.86 -0.49 2.97
CA GLU A 232 -21.25 -0.05 3.00
C GLU A 232 -21.48 1.18 3.87
N ARG A 233 -20.88 1.24 5.03
CA ARG A 233 -21.12 2.33 5.98
C ARG A 233 -20.24 3.55 5.75
N ASP A 234 -18.93 3.32 5.63
CA ASP A 234 -17.97 4.42 5.63
C ASP A 234 -17.85 5.04 4.24
N ILE A 235 -17.69 4.23 3.17
CA ILE A 235 -17.60 4.74 1.80
C ILE A 235 -18.91 5.42 1.40
N ARG A 236 -20.05 4.84 1.75
CA ARG A 236 -21.36 5.46 1.48
C ARG A 236 -21.50 6.83 2.16
N GLY A 237 -21.02 6.94 3.40
CA GLY A 237 -21.07 8.20 4.15
C GLY A 237 -20.08 9.26 3.62
N LEU A 238 -18.87 8.86 3.29
CA LEU A 238 -17.80 9.77 2.84
C LEU A 238 -17.99 10.24 1.39
N ALA A 239 -18.38 9.34 0.49
CA ALA A 239 -18.35 9.59 -0.94
C ALA A 239 -19.71 9.97 -1.56
N GLN A 240 -20.76 10.12 -0.75
CA GLN A 240 -22.13 10.41 -1.22
C GLN A 240 -22.52 9.52 -2.42
N VAL A 241 -22.34 8.21 -2.26
CA VAL A 241 -22.71 7.23 -3.29
C VAL A 241 -24.23 7.24 -3.46
N GLY A 242 -24.70 7.68 -4.64
CA GLY A 242 -26.14 7.84 -4.90
C GLY A 242 -26.89 6.51 -4.91
N ASN A 243 -26.38 5.52 -5.64
CA ASN A 243 -26.93 4.17 -5.68
C ASN A 243 -25.89 3.16 -5.18
N TRP A 244 -26.15 2.61 -3.99
CA TRP A 244 -25.26 1.64 -3.34
C TRP A 244 -25.25 0.27 -4.04
N GLU A 245 -26.38 -0.14 -4.58
CA GLU A 245 -26.49 -1.43 -5.29
C GLU A 245 -25.60 -1.45 -6.52
N ASP A 246 -25.67 -0.41 -7.35
CA ASP A 246 -24.81 -0.26 -8.54
C ASP A 246 -23.33 -0.19 -8.17
N PHE A 247 -22.99 0.52 -7.08
CA PHE A 247 -21.61 0.57 -6.58
C PHE A 247 -21.12 -0.83 -6.17
N SER A 248 -21.94 -1.57 -5.42
CA SER A 248 -21.60 -2.93 -4.96
C SER A 248 -21.46 -3.92 -6.13
N ARG A 249 -22.34 -3.83 -7.13
CA ARG A 249 -22.25 -4.63 -8.37
C ARG A 249 -20.97 -4.31 -9.14
N LEU A 250 -20.65 -3.03 -9.34
CA LEU A 250 -19.40 -2.61 -9.99
C LEU A 250 -18.17 -3.10 -9.23
N LEU A 251 -18.13 -2.96 -7.90
CA LEU A 251 -17.04 -3.45 -7.07
C LEU A 251 -16.82 -4.95 -7.26
N ASN A 252 -17.88 -5.75 -7.26
CA ASN A 252 -17.77 -7.20 -7.47
C ASN A 252 -17.20 -7.53 -8.84
N LEU A 253 -17.67 -6.86 -9.90
CA LEU A 253 -17.13 -7.06 -11.26
C LEU A 253 -15.66 -6.70 -11.35
N LEU A 254 -15.26 -5.58 -10.75
CA LEU A 254 -13.85 -5.16 -10.74
C LEU A 254 -12.97 -6.15 -9.98
N ILE A 255 -13.41 -6.67 -8.83
CA ILE A 255 -12.66 -7.69 -8.06
C ILE A 255 -12.45 -8.95 -8.92
N LEU A 256 -13.46 -9.41 -9.65
CA LEU A 256 -13.34 -10.58 -10.54
C LEU A 256 -12.45 -10.32 -11.76
N GLN A 257 -12.18 -9.06 -12.09
CA GLN A 257 -11.33 -8.60 -13.20
C GLN A 257 -9.92 -8.16 -12.73
N ILE A 258 -9.46 -8.58 -11.54
CA ILE A 258 -8.08 -8.32 -11.07
C ILE A 258 -7.06 -8.67 -12.16
N GLY A 259 -6.08 -7.79 -12.40
CA GLY A 259 -5.02 -7.95 -13.40
C GLY A 259 -5.47 -7.70 -14.85
N SER A 260 -6.75 -7.40 -15.08
CA SER A 260 -7.30 -7.16 -16.41
C SER A 260 -7.28 -5.70 -16.81
N PHE A 261 -7.41 -5.43 -18.11
CA PHE A 261 -7.56 -4.07 -18.63
C PHE A 261 -8.92 -3.49 -18.28
N LEU A 262 -8.93 -2.27 -17.81
CA LEU A 262 -10.16 -1.56 -17.44
C LEU A 262 -10.95 -1.12 -18.68
N ASN A 263 -12.12 -1.71 -18.88
CA ASN A 263 -13.08 -1.33 -19.91
C ASN A 263 -14.29 -0.61 -19.32
N LYS A 264 -14.18 0.71 -19.11
CA LYS A 264 -15.25 1.53 -18.51
C LYS A 264 -16.55 1.52 -19.31
N THR A 265 -16.46 1.41 -20.65
CA THR A 265 -17.63 1.34 -21.54
C THR A 265 -18.34 -0.01 -21.38
N GLY A 266 -17.60 -1.12 -21.40
CA GLY A 266 -18.17 -2.45 -21.17
C GLY A 266 -18.85 -2.57 -19.81
N LEU A 267 -18.21 -2.07 -18.74
CA LEU A 267 -18.80 -2.05 -17.39
C LEU A 267 -20.08 -1.21 -17.32
N SER A 268 -20.10 -0.06 -18.01
CA SER A 268 -21.30 0.79 -18.12
C SER A 268 -22.47 0.04 -18.78
N GLN A 269 -22.21 -0.69 -19.85
CA GLN A 269 -23.21 -1.49 -20.57
C GLN A 269 -23.70 -2.67 -19.74
N GLU A 270 -22.78 -3.42 -19.11
CA GLU A 270 -23.10 -4.60 -18.31
C GLU A 270 -23.95 -4.26 -17.07
N LEU A 271 -23.67 -3.12 -16.44
CA LEU A 271 -24.38 -2.66 -15.25
C LEU A 271 -25.65 -1.85 -15.56
N GLY A 272 -25.80 -1.35 -16.79
CA GLY A 272 -26.91 -0.45 -17.16
C GLY A 272 -26.81 0.93 -16.52
N ILE A 273 -25.60 1.42 -16.19
CA ILE A 273 -25.36 2.72 -15.56
C ILE A 273 -24.51 3.65 -16.44
N ALA A 274 -24.64 4.95 -16.23
CA ALA A 274 -23.88 5.94 -17.02
C ALA A 274 -22.36 5.78 -16.84
N GLN A 275 -21.59 5.96 -17.91
CA GLN A 275 -20.12 5.86 -17.88
C GLN A 275 -19.48 6.85 -16.88
N ASN A 276 -20.08 8.01 -16.68
CA ASN A 276 -19.61 8.96 -15.67
C ASN A 276 -19.80 8.44 -14.24
N THR A 277 -20.88 7.68 -13.99
CA THR A 277 -21.10 7.00 -12.71
C THR A 277 -20.05 5.92 -12.47
N VAL A 278 -19.72 5.12 -13.51
CA VAL A 278 -18.60 4.14 -13.44
C VAL A 278 -17.30 4.84 -13.09
N ARG A 279 -16.97 5.95 -13.76
CA ARG A 279 -15.75 6.73 -13.47
C ARG A 279 -15.73 7.25 -12.03
N LYS A 280 -16.85 7.82 -11.56
CA LYS A 280 -16.98 8.31 -10.18
C LYS A 280 -16.73 7.18 -9.17
N TYR A 281 -17.35 6.02 -9.36
CA TYR A 281 -17.22 4.88 -8.46
C TYR A 281 -15.81 4.31 -8.43
N ILE A 282 -15.16 4.18 -9.60
CA ILE A 282 -13.74 3.78 -9.68
C ILE A 282 -12.86 4.77 -8.93
N SER A 283 -13.05 6.08 -9.13
CA SER A 283 -12.31 7.12 -8.41
C SER A 283 -12.47 7.01 -6.89
N ILE A 284 -13.67 6.70 -6.40
CA ILE A 284 -13.93 6.45 -4.97
C ILE A 284 -13.11 5.25 -4.47
N LEU A 285 -13.08 4.15 -5.23
CA LEU A 285 -12.30 2.96 -4.87
C LEU A 285 -10.79 3.23 -4.83
N GLU A 286 -10.27 4.06 -5.73
CA GLU A 286 -8.86 4.48 -5.71
C GLU A 286 -8.56 5.37 -4.51
N GLN A 287 -9.40 6.34 -4.24
CA GLN A 287 -9.24 7.31 -3.15
C GLN A 287 -9.39 6.65 -1.77
N THR A 288 -10.05 5.50 -1.71
CA THR A 288 -10.14 4.67 -0.48
C THR A 288 -9.05 3.59 -0.41
N PHE A 289 -8.09 3.60 -1.31
CA PHE A 289 -6.99 2.62 -1.41
C PHE A 289 -7.43 1.17 -1.65
N LEU A 290 -8.64 0.94 -2.13
CA LEU A 290 -9.14 -0.40 -2.41
C LEU A 290 -8.71 -0.89 -3.78
N LEU A 291 -8.67 0.01 -4.75
CA LEU A 291 -8.31 -0.25 -6.14
C LEU A 291 -7.15 0.63 -6.55
N GLU A 292 -6.32 0.10 -7.43
CA GLU A 292 -5.24 0.84 -8.09
C GLU A 292 -5.31 0.62 -9.59
N GLN A 293 -5.21 1.68 -10.37
CA GLN A 293 -5.01 1.63 -11.82
C GLN A 293 -3.52 1.77 -12.11
N ILE A 294 -2.98 0.81 -12.87
CA ILE A 294 -1.61 0.88 -13.36
C ILE A 294 -1.65 1.30 -14.81
N GLU A 295 -1.08 2.45 -15.10
CA GLU A 295 -1.01 3.03 -16.44
C GLU A 295 0.08 2.36 -17.29
N PRO A 296 -0.10 2.29 -18.62
CA PRO A 296 0.92 1.75 -19.49
C PRO A 296 2.15 2.67 -19.57
N TYR A 297 3.34 2.08 -19.59
CA TYR A 297 4.55 2.81 -19.95
C TYR A 297 4.57 3.07 -21.46
N THR A 298 4.41 4.33 -21.87
CA THR A 298 4.33 4.70 -23.29
C THR A 298 5.66 5.22 -23.85
N GLY A 299 6.58 5.71 -23.01
CA GLY A 299 7.87 6.26 -23.44
C GLY A 299 7.72 7.26 -24.60
N HIS A 300 8.64 7.19 -25.57
CA HIS A 300 8.59 7.97 -26.80
C HIS A 300 7.86 7.25 -27.95
N VAL A 301 7.50 5.98 -27.79
CA VAL A 301 6.93 5.10 -28.83
C VAL A 301 5.42 4.92 -28.61
N ARG A 302 4.64 5.98 -28.86
CA ARG A 302 3.19 5.98 -28.56
C ARG A 302 2.30 5.20 -29.53
N LYS A 303 2.75 4.91 -30.75
CA LYS A 303 1.85 4.44 -31.84
C LYS A 303 1.38 2.99 -31.73
N ASN A 304 2.10 2.12 -31.02
CA ASN A 304 1.83 0.67 -31.01
C ASN A 304 1.62 0.11 -29.58
N LEU A 305 1.14 0.96 -28.64
CA LEU A 305 0.95 0.56 -27.24
C LEU A 305 -0.53 0.59 -26.84
N VAL A 306 -0.91 -0.33 -25.97
CA VAL A 306 -2.24 -0.35 -25.32
C VAL A 306 -2.33 0.86 -24.38
N LYS A 307 -3.51 1.49 -24.35
CA LYS A 307 -3.74 2.74 -23.58
C LYS A 307 -4.61 2.54 -22.33
N SER A 308 -5.38 1.44 -22.27
CA SER A 308 -6.24 1.17 -21.12
C SER A 308 -5.40 0.72 -19.93
N PRO A 309 -5.63 1.25 -18.71
CA PRO A 309 -4.92 0.81 -17.52
C PRO A 309 -5.31 -0.62 -17.12
N LYS A 310 -4.43 -1.31 -16.40
CA LYS A 310 -4.75 -2.53 -15.65
C LYS A 310 -5.27 -2.18 -14.25
N ILE A 311 -6.16 -3.01 -13.70
CA ILE A 311 -6.71 -2.83 -12.36
C ILE A 311 -6.20 -3.87 -11.39
N PHE A 312 -5.88 -3.41 -10.18
CA PHE A 312 -5.39 -4.23 -9.09
C PHE A 312 -6.07 -3.83 -7.77
N PHE A 313 -6.10 -4.74 -6.81
CA PHE A 313 -6.68 -4.49 -5.50
C PHE A 313 -5.61 -4.55 -4.42
N PHE A 314 -5.83 -3.82 -3.34
CA PHE A 314 -4.90 -3.69 -2.22
C PHE A 314 -4.65 -4.98 -1.44
N ASP A 315 -5.55 -5.98 -1.57
CA ASP A 315 -5.45 -7.26 -0.88
C ASP A 315 -6.15 -8.38 -1.66
N SER A 316 -5.50 -9.54 -1.79
CA SER A 316 -6.01 -10.70 -2.54
C SER A 316 -7.16 -11.42 -1.85
N GLY A 317 -7.30 -11.31 -0.53
CA GLY A 317 -8.35 -11.99 0.24
C GLY A 317 -9.78 -11.62 -0.18
N PHE A 318 -9.96 -10.41 -0.71
CA PHE A 318 -11.26 -9.98 -1.24
C PHE A 318 -11.70 -10.74 -2.48
N PHE A 319 -10.77 -11.24 -3.28
CA PHE A 319 -11.12 -12.06 -4.43
C PHE A 319 -11.84 -13.35 -3.97
N GLY A 320 -11.29 -14.04 -2.99
CA GLY A 320 -11.91 -15.24 -2.41
C GLY A 320 -13.31 -14.95 -1.84
N LEU A 321 -13.49 -13.82 -1.17
CA LEU A 321 -14.80 -13.41 -0.62
C LEU A 321 -15.86 -13.23 -1.72
N VAL A 322 -15.51 -12.63 -2.85
CA VAL A 322 -16.46 -12.31 -3.94
C VAL A 322 -16.69 -13.49 -4.86
N SER A 323 -15.62 -14.23 -5.19
CA SER A 323 -15.68 -15.37 -6.13
C SER A 323 -16.14 -16.68 -5.48
N GLY A 324 -16.07 -16.79 -4.14
CA GLY A 324 -16.26 -18.07 -3.42
C GLY A 324 -15.06 -19.01 -3.52
N LEU A 325 -13.95 -18.62 -4.17
CA LEU A 325 -12.74 -19.43 -4.34
C LEU A 325 -11.82 -19.25 -3.12
N THR A 326 -12.16 -19.93 -2.02
CA THR A 326 -11.50 -19.76 -0.71
C THR A 326 -10.41 -20.79 -0.41
N ASN A 327 -10.17 -21.72 -1.36
CA ASN A 327 -9.14 -22.76 -1.25
C ASN A 327 -8.13 -22.62 -2.39
N TYR A 328 -6.85 -22.87 -2.10
CA TYR A 328 -5.77 -22.71 -3.07
C TYR A 328 -5.92 -23.63 -4.30
N GLU A 329 -6.27 -24.90 -4.13
CA GLU A 329 -6.40 -25.84 -5.24
C GLU A 329 -7.58 -25.46 -6.15
N VAL A 330 -8.70 -25.04 -5.55
CA VAL A 330 -9.86 -24.53 -6.29
C VAL A 330 -9.48 -23.27 -7.07
N LEU A 331 -8.69 -22.38 -6.47
CA LEU A 331 -8.20 -21.17 -7.12
C LEU A 331 -7.27 -21.49 -8.30
N VAL A 332 -6.37 -22.46 -8.16
CA VAL A 332 -5.50 -22.94 -9.25
C VAL A 332 -6.35 -23.50 -10.40
N ASN A 333 -7.28 -24.40 -10.08
CA ASN A 333 -8.14 -25.06 -11.08
C ASN A 333 -9.06 -24.08 -11.81
N SER A 334 -9.41 -22.95 -11.19
CA SER A 334 -10.21 -21.89 -11.82
C SER A 334 -9.45 -21.07 -12.88
N GLY A 335 -8.12 -21.23 -12.97
CA GLY A 335 -7.24 -20.42 -13.82
C GLY A 335 -7.05 -18.98 -13.34
N LYS A 336 -7.56 -18.63 -12.15
CA LYS A 336 -7.47 -17.26 -11.59
C LYS A 336 -6.23 -17.03 -10.74
N ILE A 337 -5.47 -18.06 -10.43
CA ILE A 337 -4.28 -17.95 -9.59
C ILE A 337 -3.21 -17.01 -10.18
N GLY A 338 -3.03 -16.98 -11.50
CA GLY A 338 -2.06 -16.10 -12.17
C GLY A 338 -2.34 -14.62 -11.91
N PRO A 339 -3.52 -14.09 -12.26
CA PRO A 339 -3.91 -12.71 -11.92
C PRO A 339 -3.84 -12.36 -10.42
N ILE A 340 -4.18 -13.30 -9.53
CA ILE A 340 -4.07 -13.12 -8.08
C ILE A 340 -2.60 -13.01 -7.67
N PHE A 341 -1.72 -13.83 -8.22
CA PHE A 341 -0.28 -13.76 -7.95
C PHE A 341 0.33 -12.46 -8.50
N GLU A 342 -0.07 -12.02 -9.70
CA GLU A 342 0.34 -10.72 -10.25
C GLU A 342 -0.09 -9.57 -9.33
N ASN A 343 -1.34 -9.58 -8.85
CA ASN A 343 -1.84 -8.61 -7.88
C ASN A 343 -1.04 -8.61 -6.56
N PHE A 344 -0.72 -9.80 -6.06
CA PHE A 344 0.10 -9.96 -4.86
C PHE A 344 1.51 -9.38 -5.08
N CYS A 345 2.17 -9.72 -6.19
CA CYS A 345 3.49 -9.21 -6.53
C CYS A 345 3.49 -7.68 -6.67
N LEU A 346 2.47 -7.08 -7.30
CA LEU A 346 2.33 -5.62 -7.36
C LEU A 346 2.30 -5.01 -5.96
N ASN A 347 1.49 -5.57 -5.05
CA ASN A 347 1.39 -5.06 -3.69
C ASN A 347 2.73 -5.15 -2.94
N GLU A 348 3.49 -6.24 -3.10
CA GLU A 348 4.82 -6.37 -2.50
C GLU A 348 5.82 -5.37 -3.12
N ILE A 349 5.83 -5.23 -4.45
CA ILE A 349 6.64 -4.21 -5.14
C ILE A 349 6.31 -2.80 -4.61
N ARG A 350 5.03 -2.46 -4.45
CA ARG A 350 4.60 -1.16 -3.90
C ARG A 350 5.10 -0.92 -2.47
N LYS A 351 5.07 -1.96 -1.64
CA LYS A 351 5.61 -1.90 -0.27
C LYS A 351 7.12 -1.63 -0.28
N ALA A 352 7.88 -2.35 -1.10
CA ALA A 352 9.31 -2.11 -1.27
C ALA A 352 9.60 -0.69 -1.81
N MET A 353 8.88 -0.26 -2.84
CA MET A 353 9.03 1.09 -3.42
C MET A 353 8.71 2.20 -2.41
N SER A 354 7.74 2.02 -1.50
CA SER A 354 7.37 3.01 -0.49
C SER A 354 8.47 3.31 0.53
N LEU A 355 9.45 2.41 0.63
CA LEU A 355 10.64 2.56 1.49
C LEU A 355 11.82 3.21 0.77
N SER A 356 11.79 3.24 -0.58
CA SER A 356 12.85 3.83 -1.40
C SER A 356 12.87 5.36 -1.29
N ALA A 357 14.07 5.93 -1.27
CA ALA A 357 14.28 7.38 -1.34
C ALA A 357 14.11 7.95 -2.77
N GLN A 358 14.07 7.11 -3.79
CA GLN A 358 14.04 7.52 -5.20
C GLN A 358 12.64 7.77 -5.76
N PHE A 359 11.56 7.54 -4.97
CA PHE A 359 10.17 7.71 -5.42
C PHE A 359 9.86 7.07 -6.79
N PRO A 360 10.16 5.76 -6.98
CA PRO A 360 9.96 5.14 -8.28
C PRO A 360 8.48 5.07 -8.66
N GLU A 361 8.21 5.14 -9.98
CA GLU A 361 6.87 4.93 -10.54
C GLU A 361 6.73 3.48 -11.04
N ILE A 362 5.50 2.94 -11.06
CA ILE A 362 5.22 1.62 -11.62
C ILE A 362 4.21 1.73 -12.75
N HIS A 363 4.50 1.03 -13.84
CA HIS A 363 3.71 0.92 -15.05
C HIS A 363 3.64 -0.55 -15.49
N PHE A 364 2.84 -0.87 -16.48
CA PHE A 364 3.00 -2.08 -17.30
C PHE A 364 3.40 -1.69 -18.73
N TRP A 365 3.80 -2.65 -19.56
CA TRP A 365 4.06 -2.39 -20.97
C TRP A 365 3.38 -3.43 -21.83
N ARG A 366 2.62 -2.99 -22.85
CA ARG A 366 2.00 -3.89 -23.81
C ARG A 366 1.92 -3.26 -25.17
N THR A 367 2.35 -4.02 -26.18
CA THR A 367 2.22 -3.66 -27.59
C THR A 367 0.87 -4.10 -28.16
N THR A 368 0.39 -3.45 -29.23
CA THR A 368 -0.79 -3.89 -29.98
C THR A 368 -0.61 -5.28 -30.60
N GLY A 369 0.62 -5.71 -30.83
CA GLY A 369 0.97 -7.06 -31.28
C GLY A 369 1.04 -8.12 -30.17
N GLY A 370 0.57 -7.82 -28.95
CA GLY A 370 0.39 -8.78 -27.86
C GLY A 370 1.63 -9.06 -27.00
N ALA A 371 2.79 -8.45 -27.25
CA ALA A 371 3.92 -8.55 -26.33
C ALA A 371 3.63 -7.72 -25.09
N GLU A 372 3.83 -8.29 -23.90
CA GLU A 372 3.50 -7.68 -22.60
C GLU A 372 4.61 -7.92 -21.60
N VAL A 373 4.89 -6.92 -20.75
CA VAL A 373 5.69 -7.00 -19.54
C VAL A 373 4.78 -6.58 -18.39
N ASP A 374 4.65 -7.43 -17.37
CA ASP A 374 3.68 -7.26 -16.31
C ASP A 374 3.87 -5.94 -15.56
N PHE A 375 5.12 -5.60 -15.19
CA PHE A 375 5.43 -4.32 -14.56
C PHE A 375 6.70 -3.69 -15.14
N VAL A 376 6.75 -2.37 -15.13
CA VAL A 376 7.93 -1.57 -15.46
C VAL A 376 8.12 -0.58 -14.33
N ILE A 377 9.16 -0.76 -13.53
CA ILE A 377 9.54 0.18 -12.48
C ILE A 377 10.41 1.26 -13.12
N LYS A 378 9.95 2.49 -13.05
CA LYS A 378 10.64 3.66 -13.58
C LYS A 378 11.28 4.41 -12.42
N THR A 379 12.59 4.55 -12.46
CA THR A 379 13.38 5.46 -11.61
C THR A 379 13.74 6.71 -12.41
N ASP A 380 14.44 7.66 -11.82
CA ASP A 380 14.87 8.88 -12.50
C ASP A 380 15.73 8.59 -13.74
N SER A 381 16.56 7.53 -13.70
CA SER A 381 17.56 7.22 -14.74
C SER A 381 17.28 5.94 -15.52
N HIS A 382 16.58 4.96 -14.93
CA HIS A 382 16.47 3.62 -15.45
C HIS A 382 15.04 3.08 -15.50
N LEU A 383 14.83 2.06 -16.33
CA LEU A 383 13.62 1.25 -16.39
C LEU A 383 13.98 -0.19 -15.99
N ILE A 384 13.25 -0.75 -15.07
CA ILE A 384 13.41 -2.13 -14.62
C ILE A 384 12.13 -2.89 -15.01
N PRO A 385 12.12 -3.61 -16.13
CA PRO A 385 10.99 -4.45 -16.50
C PRO A 385 10.95 -5.70 -15.61
N VAL A 386 9.76 -6.06 -15.18
CA VAL A 386 9.46 -7.17 -14.27
C VAL A 386 8.41 -8.06 -14.87
N GLU A 387 8.71 -9.33 -15.01
CA GLU A 387 7.79 -10.40 -15.38
C GLU A 387 7.48 -11.23 -14.13
N VAL A 388 6.27 -11.78 -14.04
CA VAL A 388 5.80 -12.50 -12.86
C VAL A 388 5.30 -13.90 -13.26
N LYS A 389 5.78 -14.95 -12.59
CA LYS A 389 5.39 -16.35 -12.83
C LYS A 389 5.19 -17.10 -11.53
N LEU A 390 4.01 -17.70 -11.35
CA LEU A 390 3.74 -18.59 -10.21
C LEU A 390 4.28 -20.01 -10.50
N SER A 391 5.51 -20.15 -10.89
CA SER A 391 6.18 -21.42 -11.15
C SER A 391 7.52 -21.43 -10.43
N ASP A 392 8.03 -22.59 -10.11
CA ASP A 392 9.38 -22.82 -9.57
C ASP A 392 10.46 -22.94 -10.66
N SER A 393 10.02 -22.98 -11.92
CA SER A 393 10.87 -23.03 -13.10
C SER A 393 10.46 -22.00 -14.14
N TYR A 394 11.34 -21.70 -15.07
CA TYR A 394 11.09 -20.78 -16.19
C TYR A 394 11.65 -21.35 -17.50
N GLY A 395 11.07 -20.89 -18.60
CA GLY A 395 11.55 -21.19 -19.95
C GLY A 395 11.96 -19.95 -20.73
N GLN A 396 12.51 -20.15 -21.91
CA GLN A 396 12.90 -19.03 -22.80
C GLN A 396 11.69 -18.15 -23.20
N SER A 397 10.51 -18.73 -23.28
CA SER A 397 9.27 -18.03 -23.56
C SER A 397 8.97 -16.95 -22.53
N ASP A 398 9.29 -17.19 -21.25
CA ASP A 398 9.03 -16.28 -20.15
C ASP A 398 9.94 -15.04 -20.17
N LEU A 399 11.11 -15.17 -20.81
CA LEU A 399 12.09 -14.09 -20.95
C LEU A 399 11.89 -13.26 -22.23
N LYS A 400 11.13 -13.79 -23.19
CA LYS A 400 10.96 -13.18 -24.52
C LYS A 400 10.52 -11.73 -24.48
N ASN A 401 9.55 -11.43 -23.63
CA ASN A 401 8.98 -10.08 -23.52
C ASN A 401 9.92 -9.11 -22.79
N LEU A 402 10.63 -9.56 -21.75
CA LEU A 402 11.67 -8.79 -21.08
C LEU A 402 12.77 -8.38 -22.09
N LEU A 403 13.24 -9.34 -22.88
CA LEU A 403 14.28 -9.09 -23.92
C LEU A 403 13.76 -8.15 -25.00
N LYS A 404 12.50 -8.28 -25.41
CA LYS A 404 11.87 -7.38 -26.38
C LYS A 404 11.73 -5.96 -25.83
N PHE A 405 11.37 -5.81 -24.55
CA PHE A 405 11.34 -4.52 -23.89
C PHE A 405 12.72 -3.88 -23.85
N LYS A 406 13.76 -4.64 -23.44
CA LYS A 406 15.14 -4.17 -23.45
C LYS A 406 15.59 -3.73 -24.84
N ALA A 407 15.26 -4.49 -25.90
CA ALA A 407 15.57 -4.11 -27.28
C ALA A 407 14.87 -2.82 -27.71
N THR A 408 13.69 -2.54 -27.16
CA THR A 408 12.93 -1.29 -27.43
C THR A 408 13.54 -0.08 -26.68
N TYR A 409 14.11 -0.29 -25.47
CA TYR A 409 14.66 0.77 -24.62
C TYR A 409 16.09 0.47 -24.18
N PRO A 410 17.06 0.22 -25.10
CA PRO A 410 18.37 -0.35 -24.78
C PRO A 410 19.24 0.52 -23.87
N LYS A 411 19.08 1.86 -23.93
CA LYS A 411 19.84 2.82 -23.12
C LYS A 411 19.27 3.04 -21.71
N LYS A 412 18.08 2.51 -21.42
CA LYS A 412 17.37 2.74 -20.16
C LYS A 412 17.23 1.48 -19.30
N VAL A 413 17.48 0.30 -19.87
CA VAL A 413 17.29 -0.99 -19.19
C VAL A 413 18.63 -1.63 -18.88
N ASP A 414 19.08 -1.51 -17.61
CA ASP A 414 20.28 -2.17 -17.13
C ASP A 414 20.00 -3.55 -16.54
N LYS A 415 18.91 -3.66 -15.79
CA LYS A 415 18.46 -4.89 -15.13
C LYS A 415 17.05 -5.23 -15.53
N MET A 416 16.75 -6.53 -15.56
CA MET A 416 15.42 -7.10 -15.77
C MET A 416 15.15 -8.07 -14.63
N ILE A 417 13.91 -8.24 -14.23
CA ILE A 417 13.53 -9.12 -13.11
C ILE A 417 12.49 -10.12 -13.60
N LEU A 418 12.70 -11.40 -13.28
CA LEU A 418 11.65 -12.41 -13.29
C LEU A 418 11.33 -12.81 -11.85
N ILE A 419 10.15 -12.43 -11.35
CA ILE A 419 9.65 -12.86 -10.05
C ILE A 419 9.02 -14.24 -10.20
N TYR A 420 9.46 -15.21 -9.37
CA TYR A 420 8.96 -16.60 -9.45
C TYR A 420 9.17 -17.35 -8.11
N ASN A 421 8.79 -18.62 -8.05
CA ASN A 421 8.94 -19.42 -6.82
C ASN A 421 10.20 -20.30 -6.77
N GLY A 422 11.07 -20.17 -7.78
CA GLY A 422 12.31 -20.94 -7.84
C GLY A 422 13.46 -20.27 -7.06
N PRO A 423 14.69 -20.78 -7.20
CA PRO A 423 15.86 -20.26 -6.51
C PRO A 423 16.31 -18.89 -7.05
N LEU A 424 16.96 -18.10 -6.19
CA LEU A 424 17.58 -16.85 -6.62
C LEU A 424 18.71 -17.17 -7.61
N GLN A 425 18.63 -16.57 -8.78
CA GLN A 425 19.64 -16.74 -9.83
C GLN A 425 19.86 -15.41 -10.57
N TYR A 426 20.96 -15.29 -11.28
CA TYR A 426 21.17 -14.19 -12.21
C TYR A 426 21.95 -14.68 -13.43
N SER A 427 21.55 -14.20 -14.56
CA SER A 427 22.19 -14.48 -15.86
C SER A 427 22.29 -13.17 -16.64
N GLY A 428 23.50 -12.68 -16.85
CA GLY A 428 23.71 -11.38 -17.49
C GLY A 428 22.99 -10.25 -16.77
N ASN A 429 21.97 -9.69 -17.39
CA ASN A 429 21.18 -8.57 -16.84
C ASN A 429 19.87 -9.02 -16.18
N ILE A 430 19.58 -10.32 -16.11
CA ILE A 430 18.32 -10.83 -15.57
C ILE A 430 18.54 -11.34 -14.15
N VAL A 431 17.74 -10.86 -13.23
CA VAL A 431 17.63 -11.34 -11.85
C VAL A 431 16.39 -12.21 -11.76
N PHE A 432 16.56 -13.48 -11.45
CA PHE A 432 15.48 -14.43 -11.16
C PHE A 432 15.21 -14.36 -9.66
N LEU A 433 14.14 -13.68 -9.31
CA LEU A 433 13.89 -13.24 -7.94
C LEU A 433 12.79 -14.08 -7.29
N PRO A 434 13.11 -14.90 -6.27
CA PRO A 434 12.10 -15.52 -5.43
C PRO A 434 11.21 -14.48 -4.77
N ILE A 435 9.91 -14.78 -4.66
CA ILE A 435 8.90 -13.85 -4.13
C ILE A 435 9.21 -13.35 -2.70
N TRP A 436 9.85 -14.16 -1.88
CA TRP A 436 10.21 -13.81 -0.50
C TRP A 436 11.39 -12.83 -0.38
N PHE A 437 12.01 -12.46 -1.49
CA PHE A 437 13.06 -11.45 -1.55
C PHE A 437 12.61 -10.08 -2.09
N ILE A 438 11.32 -9.85 -2.29
CA ILE A 438 10.79 -8.55 -2.70
C ILE A 438 10.83 -7.50 -1.59
#